data_570260a215bbddec64d264ed833990b7
#
_entry.id   570260a215bbddec64d264ed833990b7
#
_cell.length_a   1.000
_cell.length_b   1.000
_cell.length_c   1.000
_cell.angle_alpha   90.00
_cell.angle_beta   90.00
_cell.angle_gamma   90.00
#
_symmetry.space_group_name_H-M   'P 1'
#
loop_
_entity.id
_entity.type
_entity.pdbx_description
1 polymer ?
#
loop_
_entity_poly.entity_id
_entity_poly.type
_entity_poly.pdbx_seq_one_letter_code
_entity_poly.pdbx_strand_id
1 'polypeptide(L)'
;MVGTGQCIKPENEVKKKKIVDIIRFVNPELLWLSVLVVPMVAYYIYRLRQGGGATMRISTVDGVRRVPRSMKYYLRHLPIVLRSLAVILIAVALARPQSAEHNSNSTTEGIDIVMSVDVSGSMLARDFTPDRLGAAKEVASNFIMDRPNDRIGLVVFAGESFTQCPLTTDKRSLLSLLGSVKSGMIDDGTAIGNGLATAVNRLRESQAKSKVIILLTDGVNNSGQIAPLTAAEIAQSYGIRVYTVGVGTMGMAPYPAIDMWGHLTFQPMKVEIDEKMLTEIAEMTGGKYFRATDNRRLKDVYDEINQLERSRVAVENFTHYQERFTLFAILALVLLIGEFVLRQTWLRRLP
;
A
#
# COMPACT_ATOMS: atom_id res chain seq x y z
N MET A 1 -4.01 -29.92 51.41
CA MET A 1 -5.25 -29.88 50.60
C MET A 1 -4.96 -29.25 49.27
N VAL A 2 -5.17 -30.01 48.28
CA VAL A 2 -4.90 -29.86 46.87
C VAL A 2 -5.77 -28.74 46.27
N GLY A 3 -5.17 -27.81 45.57
CA GLY A 3 -5.85 -26.77 44.79
C GLY A 3 -5.30 -26.76 43.36
N THR A 4 -6.07 -27.30 42.49
CA THR A 4 -5.87 -27.58 41.06
C THR A 4 -5.57 -26.33 40.25
N GLY A 5 -4.40 -26.30 39.59
CA GLY A 5 -4.04 -25.37 38.57
C GLY A 5 -4.84 -25.64 37.29
N GLN A 6 -5.68 -24.70 36.86
CA GLN A 6 -6.24 -24.68 35.54
C GLN A 6 -5.23 -24.06 34.56
N CYS A 7 -4.74 -24.91 33.69
CA CYS A 7 -3.96 -24.56 32.50
C CYS A 7 -4.84 -23.83 31.52
N ILE A 8 -4.66 -22.50 31.33
CA ILE A 8 -5.31 -21.72 30.30
C ILE A 8 -4.59 -22.05 28.99
N LYS A 9 -5.24 -22.79 28.12
CA LYS A 9 -4.82 -23.00 26.73
C LYS A 9 -4.93 -21.65 25.98
N PRO A 10 -3.92 -21.28 25.18
CA PRO A 10 -4.06 -20.14 24.27
C PRO A 10 -4.94 -20.54 23.10
N GLU A 11 -6.13 -20.00 23.06
CA GLU A 11 -7.09 -20.09 21.97
C GLU A 11 -6.70 -19.09 20.88
N ASN A 12 -5.74 -19.44 20.06
CA ASN A 12 -5.39 -18.75 18.82
C ASN A 12 -5.52 -19.70 17.64
N GLU A 13 -6.69 -20.26 17.44
CA GLU A 13 -7.12 -20.68 16.11
C GLU A 13 -7.62 -19.46 15.33
N VAL A 14 -6.70 -18.79 14.65
CA VAL A 14 -7.04 -17.90 13.53
C VAL A 14 -7.77 -18.74 12.50
N LYS A 15 -9.10 -18.66 12.49
CA LYS A 15 -9.95 -19.20 11.45
C LYS A 15 -9.43 -18.68 10.10
N LYS A 16 -8.69 -19.51 9.37
CA LYS A 16 -8.43 -19.33 7.95
C LYS A 16 -9.79 -19.27 7.24
N LYS A 17 -10.33 -18.07 7.09
CA LYS A 17 -11.43 -17.82 6.14
C LYS A 17 -10.88 -18.24 4.77
N LYS A 18 -11.39 -19.34 4.23
CA LYS A 18 -11.25 -19.67 2.81
C LYS A 18 -11.87 -18.52 2.03
N ILE A 19 -11.03 -17.60 1.58
CA ILE A 19 -11.42 -16.59 0.61
C ILE A 19 -11.64 -17.39 -0.67
N VAL A 20 -12.88 -17.43 -1.13
CA VAL A 20 -13.23 -17.99 -2.43
C VAL A 20 -12.51 -17.14 -3.46
N ASP A 21 -11.50 -17.70 -4.12
CA ASP A 21 -10.83 -17.06 -5.25
C ASP A 21 -11.89 -16.78 -6.33
N ILE A 22 -12.34 -15.56 -6.43
CA ILE A 22 -13.24 -15.14 -7.51
C ILE A 22 -12.39 -15.06 -8.78
N ILE A 23 -12.45 -16.15 -9.56
CA ILE A 23 -11.83 -16.19 -10.88
C ILE A 23 -12.60 -15.24 -11.80
N ARG A 24 -11.96 -14.17 -12.24
CA ARG A 24 -12.50 -13.25 -13.25
C ARG A 24 -11.90 -13.60 -14.62
N PHE A 25 -12.75 -13.71 -15.64
CA PHE A 25 -12.32 -13.85 -17.03
C PHE A 25 -12.17 -12.48 -17.66
N VAL A 26 -11.06 -12.25 -18.36
CA VAL A 26 -10.83 -10.98 -19.09
C VAL A 26 -11.72 -10.94 -20.34
N ASN A 27 -11.77 -12.06 -21.07
CA ASN A 27 -12.52 -12.19 -22.32
C ASN A 27 -13.54 -13.33 -22.22
N PRO A 28 -14.68 -13.15 -21.51
CA PRO A 28 -15.67 -14.22 -21.32
C PRO A 28 -16.31 -14.66 -22.65
N GLU A 29 -16.29 -13.80 -23.66
CA GLU A 29 -16.81 -14.10 -25.00
C GLU A 29 -16.08 -15.28 -25.66
N LEU A 30 -14.79 -15.49 -25.36
CA LEU A 30 -14.03 -16.58 -25.93
C LEU A 30 -14.42 -17.97 -25.38
N LEU A 31 -15.20 -18.03 -24.30
CA LEU A 31 -15.81 -19.27 -23.82
C LEU A 31 -16.79 -19.85 -24.85
N TRP A 32 -17.37 -19.04 -25.74
CA TRP A 32 -18.22 -19.51 -26.83
C TRP A 32 -17.47 -20.45 -27.81
N LEU A 33 -16.15 -20.39 -27.88
CA LEU A 33 -15.35 -21.34 -28.64
C LEU A 33 -15.54 -22.79 -28.17
N SER A 34 -15.94 -23.02 -26.92
CA SER A 34 -16.26 -24.38 -26.44
C SER A 34 -17.47 -25.00 -27.18
N VAL A 35 -18.34 -24.18 -27.76
CA VAL A 35 -19.49 -24.65 -28.58
C VAL A 35 -19.02 -25.41 -29.83
N LEU A 36 -17.79 -25.16 -30.33
CA LEU A 36 -17.20 -25.93 -31.45
C LEU A 36 -17.08 -27.43 -31.16
N VAL A 37 -17.12 -27.83 -29.91
CA VAL A 37 -17.15 -29.25 -29.51
C VAL A 37 -18.42 -29.94 -30.01
N VAL A 38 -19.54 -29.22 -30.08
CA VAL A 38 -20.84 -29.80 -30.48
C VAL A 38 -20.84 -30.30 -31.92
N PRO A 39 -20.49 -29.47 -32.94
CA PRO A 39 -20.41 -29.96 -34.32
C PRO A 39 -19.31 -31.03 -34.50
N MET A 40 -18.22 -30.97 -33.75
CA MET A 40 -17.15 -31.97 -33.80
C MET A 40 -17.64 -33.35 -33.31
N VAL A 41 -18.38 -33.39 -32.19
CA VAL A 41 -18.96 -34.61 -31.65
C VAL A 41 -20.11 -35.10 -32.55
N ALA A 42 -20.94 -34.20 -33.06
CA ALA A 42 -22.02 -34.54 -33.99
C ALA A 42 -21.48 -35.19 -35.27
N TYR A 43 -20.41 -34.61 -35.85
CA TYR A 43 -19.75 -35.16 -37.02
C TYR A 43 -19.16 -36.57 -36.74
N TYR A 44 -18.58 -36.75 -35.54
CA TYR A 44 -18.07 -38.04 -35.11
C TYR A 44 -19.18 -39.10 -35.01
N ILE A 45 -20.31 -38.77 -34.39
CA ILE A 45 -21.47 -39.67 -34.28
C ILE A 45 -22.06 -39.97 -35.65
N TYR A 46 -22.18 -38.97 -36.52
CA TYR A 46 -22.66 -39.11 -37.90
C TYR A 46 -21.78 -40.12 -38.68
N ARG A 47 -20.46 -39.96 -38.60
CA ARG A 47 -19.50 -40.85 -39.23
C ARG A 47 -19.56 -42.28 -38.67
N LEU A 48 -19.80 -42.45 -37.38
CA LEU A 48 -20.01 -43.76 -36.77
C LEU A 48 -21.27 -44.46 -37.27
N ARG A 49 -22.35 -43.70 -37.50
CA ARG A 49 -23.64 -44.23 -38.00
C ARG A 49 -23.57 -44.61 -39.47
N GLN A 50 -22.80 -43.92 -40.26
CA GLN A 50 -22.62 -44.25 -41.70
C GLN A 50 -21.72 -45.46 -41.94
N GLY A 51 -21.23 -46.15 -40.92
CA GLY A 51 -20.42 -47.35 -41.09
C GLY A 51 -19.05 -47.11 -41.72
N GLY A 52 -18.41 -45.94 -41.46
CA GLY A 52 -17.14 -45.49 -42.01
C GLY A 52 -15.91 -46.30 -41.58
N GLY A 53 -16.00 -47.62 -41.60
CA GLY A 53 -14.92 -48.57 -41.45
C GLY A 53 -14.82 -49.46 -42.69
N ALA A 54 -13.61 -49.93 -43.01
CA ALA A 54 -13.42 -50.93 -44.05
C ALA A 54 -14.36 -52.11 -43.79
N THR A 55 -15.27 -52.38 -44.73
CA THR A 55 -16.19 -53.50 -44.67
C THR A 55 -15.49 -54.70 -45.29
N MET A 56 -15.23 -55.72 -44.53
CA MET A 56 -14.71 -56.99 -44.98
C MET A 56 -15.87 -57.94 -45.22
N ARG A 57 -16.10 -58.40 -46.42
CA ARG A 57 -17.11 -59.39 -46.69
C ARG A 57 -16.55 -60.74 -46.26
N ILE A 58 -17.15 -61.36 -45.25
CA ILE A 58 -16.77 -62.66 -44.72
C ILE A 58 -17.97 -63.56 -44.92
N SER A 59 -17.68 -64.80 -45.46
CA SER A 59 -18.73 -65.77 -45.78
C SER A 59 -19.39 -66.40 -44.54
N THR A 60 -18.76 -66.43 -43.38
CA THR A 60 -19.29 -67.02 -42.15
C THR A 60 -18.99 -66.15 -40.93
N VAL A 61 -20.03 -65.80 -40.18
CA VAL A 61 -19.93 -64.89 -39.04
C VAL A 61 -19.83 -65.63 -37.70
N ASP A 62 -20.10 -66.91 -37.62
CA ASP A 62 -20.23 -67.68 -36.36
C ASP A 62 -18.94 -67.67 -35.51
N GLY A 63 -17.77 -67.75 -36.15
CA GLY A 63 -16.47 -67.69 -35.46
C GLY A 63 -16.17 -66.34 -34.80
N VAL A 64 -16.60 -65.28 -35.41
CA VAL A 64 -16.33 -63.89 -34.94
C VAL A 64 -17.23 -63.49 -33.76
N ARG A 65 -18.45 -64.04 -33.66
CA ARG A 65 -19.36 -63.76 -32.55
C ARG A 65 -18.91 -64.28 -31.19
N ARG A 66 -18.01 -65.24 -31.15
CA ARG A 66 -17.50 -65.86 -29.90
C ARG A 66 -16.22 -65.23 -29.39
N VAL A 67 -15.64 -64.23 -30.08
CA VAL A 67 -14.41 -63.57 -29.65
C VAL A 67 -14.75 -62.49 -28.64
N PRO A 68 -14.14 -62.47 -27.43
CA PRO A 68 -14.36 -61.42 -26.45
C PRO A 68 -13.92 -60.07 -27.02
N ARG A 69 -14.71 -59.03 -26.76
CA ARG A 69 -14.41 -57.68 -27.23
C ARG A 69 -13.09 -57.19 -26.64
N SER A 70 -12.12 -56.93 -27.51
CA SER A 70 -10.81 -56.39 -27.08
C SER A 70 -10.94 -55.05 -26.40
N MET A 71 -10.02 -54.75 -25.48
CA MET A 71 -9.87 -53.44 -24.81
C MET A 71 -9.84 -52.28 -25.83
N LYS A 72 -9.30 -52.50 -27.03
CA LYS A 72 -9.28 -51.53 -28.13
C LYS A 72 -10.70 -51.08 -28.59
N TYR A 73 -11.69 -51.96 -28.41
CA TYR A 73 -13.07 -51.63 -28.77
C TYR A 73 -13.67 -50.60 -27.83
N TYR A 74 -13.36 -50.64 -26.56
CA TYR A 74 -13.83 -49.65 -25.56
C TYR A 74 -13.06 -48.34 -25.66
N LEU A 75 -11.75 -48.42 -25.93
CA LEU A 75 -10.87 -47.27 -26.02
C LEU A 75 -10.97 -46.50 -27.34
N ARG A 76 -11.72 -46.97 -28.35
CA ARG A 76 -11.85 -46.31 -29.65
C ARG A 76 -12.49 -44.89 -29.57
N HIS A 77 -13.22 -44.62 -28.51
CA HIS A 77 -13.87 -43.31 -28.30
C HIS A 77 -12.99 -42.36 -27.49
N LEU A 78 -11.92 -42.83 -26.88
CA LEU A 78 -11.01 -42.04 -26.06
C LEU A 78 -10.39 -40.83 -26.79
N PRO A 79 -9.94 -40.95 -28.05
CA PRO A 79 -9.36 -39.82 -28.77
C PRO A 79 -10.33 -38.64 -28.95
N ILE A 80 -11.60 -38.89 -29.24
CA ILE A 80 -12.58 -37.79 -29.40
C ILE A 80 -12.88 -37.10 -28.04
N VAL A 81 -12.89 -37.85 -26.95
CA VAL A 81 -13.08 -37.31 -25.61
C VAL A 81 -11.88 -36.42 -25.24
N LEU A 82 -10.65 -36.90 -25.46
CA LEU A 82 -9.41 -36.14 -25.19
C LEU A 82 -9.38 -34.85 -26.02
N ARG A 83 -9.74 -34.92 -27.31
CA ARG A 83 -9.82 -33.74 -28.19
C ARG A 83 -10.87 -32.75 -27.75
N SER A 84 -12.06 -33.22 -27.38
CA SER A 84 -13.14 -32.36 -26.88
C SER A 84 -12.73 -31.64 -25.63
N LEU A 85 -12.09 -32.33 -24.69
CA LEU A 85 -11.58 -31.75 -23.46
C LEU A 85 -10.46 -30.73 -23.71
N ALA A 86 -9.56 -31.05 -24.66
CA ALA A 86 -8.49 -30.10 -25.06
C ALA A 86 -9.06 -28.81 -25.66
N VAL A 87 -10.08 -28.89 -26.51
CA VAL A 87 -10.75 -27.71 -27.09
C VAL A 87 -11.39 -26.85 -26.00
N ILE A 88 -12.06 -27.47 -25.03
CA ILE A 88 -12.65 -26.75 -23.89
C ILE A 88 -11.55 -26.05 -23.08
N LEU A 89 -10.45 -26.74 -22.76
CA LEU A 89 -9.32 -26.16 -22.01
C LEU A 89 -8.65 -25.01 -22.78
N ILE A 90 -8.54 -25.11 -24.10
CA ILE A 90 -8.04 -24.01 -24.95
C ILE A 90 -8.99 -22.80 -24.87
N ALA A 91 -10.30 -23.01 -24.95
CA ALA A 91 -11.28 -21.94 -24.83
C ALA A 91 -11.18 -21.24 -23.46
N VAL A 92 -11.00 -21.99 -22.37
CA VAL A 92 -10.79 -21.46 -21.02
C VAL A 92 -9.45 -20.70 -20.95
N ALA A 93 -8.37 -21.23 -21.53
CA ALA A 93 -7.07 -20.56 -21.53
C ALA A 93 -7.12 -19.22 -22.30
N LEU A 94 -7.82 -19.17 -23.44
CA LEU A 94 -8.02 -17.96 -24.23
C LEU A 94 -8.91 -16.92 -23.54
N ALA A 95 -9.86 -17.37 -22.70
CA ALA A 95 -10.69 -16.49 -21.88
C ALA A 95 -9.88 -15.78 -20.77
N ARG A 96 -8.58 -16.12 -20.59
CA ARG A 96 -7.62 -15.54 -19.64
C ARG A 96 -8.18 -15.47 -18.22
N PRO A 97 -8.31 -16.60 -17.52
CA PRO A 97 -8.71 -16.61 -16.12
C PRO A 97 -7.68 -15.88 -15.27
N GLN A 98 -8.11 -14.85 -14.55
CA GLN A 98 -7.31 -14.08 -13.60
C GLN A 98 -7.79 -14.40 -12.20
N SER A 99 -6.87 -14.71 -11.29
CA SER A 99 -7.18 -14.71 -9.88
C SER A 99 -6.79 -13.34 -9.31
N ALA A 100 -7.75 -12.67 -8.66
CA ALA A 100 -7.45 -11.57 -7.78
C ALA A 100 -6.76 -12.18 -6.54
N GLU A 101 -5.47 -12.37 -6.60
CA GLU A 101 -4.70 -12.67 -5.42
C GLU A 101 -4.69 -11.39 -4.58
N HIS A 102 -5.61 -11.32 -3.61
CA HIS A 102 -5.42 -10.48 -2.46
C HIS A 102 -4.23 -11.09 -1.70
N ASN A 103 -3.04 -10.94 -2.28
CA ASN A 103 -1.83 -11.06 -1.49
C ASN A 103 -1.93 -9.94 -0.44
N SER A 104 -2.35 -10.32 0.74
CA SER A 104 -2.16 -9.53 1.95
C SER A 104 -0.67 -9.49 2.39
N ASN A 105 0.26 -9.72 1.50
CA ASN A 105 1.50 -9.02 1.47
C ASN A 105 1.20 -7.63 0.90
N SER A 106 0.29 -6.89 1.55
CA SER A 106 0.44 -5.46 1.56
C SER A 106 1.81 -5.24 2.22
N THR A 107 2.84 -5.14 1.44
CA THR A 107 3.79 -4.09 1.67
C THR A 107 2.88 -2.86 1.71
N THR A 108 2.39 -2.53 2.88
CA THR A 108 1.80 -1.24 3.16
C THR A 108 2.99 -0.32 2.90
N GLU A 109 3.10 0.16 1.65
CA GLU A 109 4.12 1.12 1.30
C GLU A 109 3.83 2.30 2.22
N GLY A 110 4.59 2.37 3.32
CA GLY A 110 4.48 3.44 4.28
C GLY A 110 4.83 4.74 3.57
N ILE A 111 4.27 5.83 4.03
CA ILE A 111 4.67 7.16 3.61
C ILE A 111 5.90 7.59 4.41
N ASP A 112 6.74 8.40 3.79
CA ASP A 112 7.87 9.02 4.45
C ASP A 112 7.49 10.41 4.92
N ILE A 113 7.57 10.63 6.21
CA ILE A 113 7.16 11.87 6.86
C ILE A 113 8.37 12.47 7.58
N VAL A 114 8.65 13.75 7.38
CA VAL A 114 9.57 14.50 8.22
C VAL A 114 8.80 15.57 8.99
N MET A 115 8.90 15.50 10.31
CA MET A 115 8.38 16.55 11.19
C MET A 115 9.46 17.58 11.38
N SER A 116 9.22 18.83 10.96
CA SER A 116 10.10 19.98 11.16
C SER A 116 9.50 20.85 12.24
N VAL A 117 10.09 20.83 13.42
CA VAL A 117 9.53 21.44 14.65
C VAL A 117 10.37 22.65 15.05
N ASP A 118 9.70 23.77 15.22
CA ASP A 118 10.28 24.98 15.79
C ASP A 118 10.57 24.78 17.28
N VAL A 119 11.78 25.14 17.70
CA VAL A 119 12.24 25.07 19.11
C VAL A 119 12.75 26.42 19.61
N SER A 120 12.41 27.50 18.90
CA SER A 120 12.73 28.89 19.28
C SER A 120 12.14 29.24 20.64
N GLY A 121 12.61 30.33 21.21
CA GLY A 121 12.19 30.81 22.52
C GLY A 121 10.67 31.05 22.60
N SER A 122 10.02 31.53 21.51
CA SER A 122 8.57 31.78 21.42
C SER A 122 7.73 30.53 21.72
N MET A 123 8.22 29.34 21.41
CA MET A 123 7.57 28.04 21.70
C MET A 123 7.44 27.72 23.19
N LEU A 124 8.06 28.50 24.07
CA LEU A 124 7.87 28.43 25.52
C LEU A 124 6.65 29.20 26.03
N ALA A 125 5.91 29.90 25.14
CA ALA A 125 4.69 30.61 25.49
C ALA A 125 3.64 29.64 26.06
N ARG A 126 2.93 30.11 27.13
CA ARG A 126 1.95 29.31 27.88
C ARG A 126 0.48 29.63 27.49
N ASP A 127 0.23 29.82 26.24
CA ASP A 127 -1.11 29.81 25.67
C ASP A 127 -1.61 28.40 25.32
N PHE A 128 -0.70 27.44 25.38
CA PHE A 128 -0.96 25.98 25.35
C PHE A 128 -0.55 25.32 26.68
N THR A 129 -1.05 24.13 26.95
CA THR A 129 -0.72 23.40 28.17
C THR A 129 0.20 22.21 27.83
N PRO A 130 1.41 22.10 28.43
CA PRO A 130 2.04 23.02 29.42
C PRO A 130 2.61 24.30 28.80
N ASP A 131 3.09 24.24 27.56
CA ASP A 131 3.54 25.30 26.65
C ASP A 131 3.36 24.82 25.20
N ARG A 132 3.66 25.67 24.20
CA ARG A 132 3.49 25.31 22.78
C ARG A 132 4.33 24.11 22.38
N LEU A 133 5.61 24.09 22.80
CA LEU A 133 6.53 22.98 22.48
C LEU A 133 6.08 21.68 23.14
N GLY A 134 5.64 21.74 24.39
CA GLY A 134 5.11 20.58 25.12
C GLY A 134 3.87 20.01 24.47
N ALA A 135 2.91 20.86 24.09
CA ALA A 135 1.71 20.48 23.36
C ALA A 135 2.05 19.86 21.99
N ALA A 136 2.98 20.49 21.25
CA ALA A 136 3.46 19.95 19.97
C ALA A 136 4.07 18.57 20.12
N LYS A 137 4.90 18.33 21.11
CA LYS A 137 5.52 17.03 21.42
C LYS A 137 4.50 15.96 21.77
N GLU A 138 3.48 16.30 22.57
CA GLU A 138 2.40 15.40 22.94
C GLU A 138 1.60 14.94 21.71
N VAL A 139 1.14 15.90 20.90
CA VAL A 139 0.36 15.59 19.70
C VAL A 139 1.21 14.84 18.66
N ALA A 140 2.48 15.24 18.48
CA ALA A 140 3.42 14.54 17.61
C ALA A 140 3.65 13.09 18.07
N SER A 141 3.75 12.85 19.37
CA SER A 141 3.91 11.49 19.92
C SER A 141 2.72 10.60 19.59
N ASN A 142 1.50 11.11 19.74
CA ASN A 142 0.28 10.38 19.39
C ASN A 142 0.24 10.08 17.89
N PHE A 143 0.56 11.07 17.05
CA PHE A 143 0.63 10.91 15.59
C PHE A 143 1.64 9.83 15.17
N ILE A 144 2.81 9.79 15.80
CA ILE A 144 3.84 8.76 15.55
C ILE A 144 3.33 7.37 15.92
N MET A 145 2.62 7.24 17.05
CA MET A 145 2.09 5.95 17.51
C MET A 145 1.00 5.39 16.60
N ASP A 146 0.18 6.24 16.00
CA ASP A 146 -0.91 5.86 15.11
C ASP A 146 -0.44 5.40 13.71
N ARG A 147 0.87 5.46 13.44
CA ARG A 147 1.47 5.16 12.13
C ARG A 147 2.55 4.08 12.20
N PRO A 148 2.18 2.81 12.43
CA PRO A 148 3.15 1.73 12.65
C PRO A 148 4.05 1.43 11.45
N ASN A 149 3.57 1.68 10.21
CA ASN A 149 4.26 1.28 8.99
C ASN A 149 5.00 2.43 8.30
N ASP A 150 4.77 3.68 8.71
CA ASP A 150 5.40 4.84 8.11
C ASP A 150 6.81 5.08 8.67
N ARG A 151 7.73 5.55 7.81
CA ARG A 151 9.01 6.06 8.26
C ARG A 151 8.87 7.52 8.63
N ILE A 152 9.26 7.87 9.84
CA ILE A 152 9.14 9.23 10.34
C ILE A 152 10.53 9.72 10.77
N GLY A 153 10.89 10.92 10.31
CA GLY A 153 12.09 11.65 10.73
C GLY A 153 11.72 12.89 11.52
N LEU A 154 12.68 13.42 12.27
CA LEU A 154 12.52 14.63 13.08
C LEU A 154 13.65 15.62 12.77
N VAL A 155 13.27 16.78 12.33
CA VAL A 155 14.13 17.97 12.18
C VAL A 155 13.69 18.98 13.22
N VAL A 156 14.63 19.65 13.86
CA VAL A 156 14.36 20.76 14.77
C VAL A 156 15.08 21.99 14.25
N PHE A 157 14.46 23.14 14.42
CA PHE A 157 15.04 24.41 13.98
C PHE A 157 14.69 25.55 14.93
N ALA A 158 15.59 26.53 15.01
CA ALA A 158 15.47 27.82 15.63
C ALA A 158 16.26 28.82 14.78
N GLY A 159 17.34 29.45 15.25
CA GLY A 159 18.26 30.21 14.41
C GLY A 159 18.99 29.39 13.36
N GLU A 160 19.24 28.13 13.64
CA GLU A 160 19.75 27.10 12.74
C GLU A 160 18.84 25.87 12.70
N SER A 161 19.17 24.87 11.88
CA SER A 161 18.41 23.63 11.79
C SER A 161 19.30 22.39 11.77
N PHE A 162 18.85 21.32 12.41
CA PHE A 162 19.53 20.02 12.33
C PHE A 162 18.56 18.84 12.38
N THR A 163 19.02 17.69 11.94
CA THR A 163 18.26 16.45 11.97
C THR A 163 18.42 15.79 13.34
N GLN A 164 17.37 15.83 14.16
CA GLN A 164 17.33 15.16 15.47
C GLN A 164 17.19 13.65 15.32
N CYS A 165 16.39 13.20 14.33
CA CYS A 165 16.23 11.80 14.00
C CYS A 165 16.10 11.63 12.47
N PRO A 166 16.90 10.77 11.82
CA PRO A 166 16.71 10.42 10.43
C PRO A 166 15.40 9.63 10.25
N LEU A 167 14.99 9.42 8.97
CA LEU A 167 13.82 8.58 8.66
C LEU A 167 13.98 7.17 9.24
N THR A 168 13.07 6.79 10.15
CA THR A 168 13.09 5.50 10.83
C THR A 168 11.68 4.92 11.02
N THR A 169 11.60 3.60 11.08
CA THR A 169 10.41 2.86 11.54
C THR A 169 10.46 2.57 13.04
N ASP A 170 11.61 2.81 13.70
CA ASP A 170 11.77 2.62 15.14
C ASP A 170 11.10 3.76 15.92
N LYS A 171 9.84 3.54 16.31
CA LYS A 171 9.05 4.51 17.06
C LYS A 171 9.60 4.77 18.45
N ARG A 172 10.24 3.79 19.09
CA ARG A 172 10.78 3.96 20.45
C ARG A 172 11.94 4.96 20.44
N SER A 173 12.88 4.78 19.54
CA SER A 173 14.00 5.72 19.37
C SER A 173 13.53 7.11 18.99
N LEU A 174 12.57 7.20 18.04
CA LEU A 174 12.00 8.48 17.61
C LEU A 174 11.31 9.23 18.76
N LEU A 175 10.46 8.54 19.56
CA LEU A 175 9.76 9.13 20.71
C LEU A 175 10.75 9.56 21.80
N SER A 176 11.81 8.80 22.04
CA SER A 176 12.86 9.16 23.00
C SER A 176 13.57 10.45 22.56
N LEU A 177 13.93 10.56 21.27
CA LEU A 177 14.58 11.73 20.71
C LEU A 177 13.64 12.95 20.70
N LEU A 178 12.36 12.77 20.34
CA LEU A 178 11.34 13.83 20.44
C LEU A 178 11.18 14.31 21.90
N GLY A 179 11.17 13.38 22.86
CA GLY A 179 11.11 13.71 24.30
C GLY A 179 12.28 14.56 24.75
N SER A 180 13.49 14.34 24.20
CA SER A 180 14.71 15.08 24.58
C SER A 180 14.79 16.51 23.99
N VAL A 181 13.96 16.84 23.00
CA VAL A 181 13.91 18.19 22.40
C VAL A 181 13.52 19.24 23.44
N LYS A 182 14.27 20.32 23.49
CA LYS A 182 14.04 21.44 24.41
C LYS A 182 14.35 22.77 23.69
N SER A 183 13.68 23.84 24.06
CA SER A 183 14.07 25.17 23.65
C SER A 183 15.47 25.51 24.23
N GLY A 184 16.27 26.29 23.48
CA GLY A 184 17.64 26.63 23.85
C GLY A 184 18.69 25.56 23.49
N MET A 185 18.35 24.51 22.75
CA MET A 185 19.31 23.56 22.18
C MET A 185 20.09 24.15 20.99
N ILE A 186 19.50 25.12 20.36
CA ILE A 186 20.01 25.84 19.19
C ILE A 186 19.99 27.33 19.53
N ASP A 187 20.84 28.12 18.89
CA ASP A 187 20.82 29.57 19.01
C ASP A 187 19.43 30.11 18.67
N ASP A 188 18.97 31.10 19.43
CA ASP A 188 17.62 31.64 19.30
C ASP A 188 17.43 32.32 17.94
N GLY A 189 16.19 32.30 17.48
CA GLY A 189 15.79 32.79 16.16
C GLY A 189 14.79 31.81 15.51
N THR A 190 14.27 32.17 14.34
CA THR A 190 13.31 31.34 13.62
C THR A 190 13.71 31.27 12.14
N ALA A 191 14.46 30.24 11.79
CA ALA A 191 14.98 29.97 10.43
C ALA A 191 14.11 28.94 9.72
N ILE A 192 12.86 29.29 9.39
CA ILE A 192 11.87 28.40 8.74
C ILE A 192 12.42 27.80 7.45
N GLY A 193 13.08 28.63 6.61
CA GLY A 193 13.66 28.18 5.35
C GLY A 193 14.74 27.13 5.54
N ASN A 194 15.61 27.26 6.54
CA ASN A 194 16.62 26.27 6.86
C ASN A 194 15.99 24.98 7.39
N GLY A 195 14.99 25.06 8.27
CA GLY A 195 14.23 23.93 8.79
C GLY A 195 13.56 23.13 7.69
N LEU A 196 12.91 23.84 6.74
CA LEU A 196 12.27 23.22 5.58
C LEU A 196 13.30 22.60 4.63
N ALA A 197 14.39 23.30 4.30
CA ALA A 197 15.45 22.76 3.43
C ALA A 197 16.12 21.52 4.02
N THR A 198 16.36 21.51 5.34
CA THR A 198 16.90 20.31 6.03
C THR A 198 15.93 19.14 5.96
N ALA A 199 14.62 19.38 6.14
CA ALA A 199 13.58 18.35 6.00
C ALA A 199 13.52 17.82 4.56
N VAL A 200 13.56 18.68 3.56
CA VAL A 200 13.63 18.29 2.13
C VAL A 200 14.85 17.41 1.85
N ASN A 201 16.01 17.78 2.39
CA ASN A 201 17.23 16.98 2.20
C ASN A 201 17.11 15.56 2.79
N ARG A 202 16.31 15.35 3.85
CA ARG A 202 16.04 14.01 4.40
C ARG A 202 15.10 13.18 3.54
N LEU A 203 14.22 13.82 2.75
CA LEU A 203 13.26 13.15 1.88
C LEU A 203 13.72 13.03 0.41
N ARG A 204 14.75 13.77 0.04
CA ARG A 204 15.25 13.83 -1.35
C ARG A 204 15.57 12.47 -1.94
N GLU A 205 16.21 11.59 -1.17
CA GLU A 205 16.64 10.26 -1.59
C GLU A 205 15.61 9.16 -1.27
N SER A 206 14.46 9.55 -0.74
CA SER A 206 13.38 8.60 -0.42
C SER A 206 12.77 8.02 -1.70
N GLN A 207 12.55 6.69 -1.67
CA GLN A 207 11.85 5.94 -2.72
C GLN A 207 10.35 5.77 -2.42
N ALA A 208 9.85 6.35 -1.32
CA ALA A 208 8.43 6.26 -0.99
C ALA A 208 7.56 6.99 -2.03
N LYS A 209 6.40 6.41 -2.33
CA LYS A 209 5.43 7.03 -3.26
C LYS A 209 4.89 8.36 -2.74
N SER A 210 4.75 8.48 -1.43
CA SER A 210 4.31 9.71 -0.78
C SER A 210 5.39 10.22 0.17
N LYS A 211 5.77 11.48 -0.01
CA LYS A 211 6.75 12.22 0.79
C LYS A 211 6.10 13.46 1.37
N VAL A 212 6.18 13.60 2.68
CA VAL A 212 5.43 14.62 3.42
C VAL A 212 6.34 15.32 4.42
N ILE A 213 6.24 16.65 4.50
CA ILE A 213 6.81 17.46 5.59
C ILE A 213 5.65 18.04 6.38
N ILE A 214 5.73 17.97 7.71
CA ILE A 214 4.87 18.69 8.63
C ILE A 214 5.73 19.77 9.28
N LEU A 215 5.55 21.00 8.86
CA LEU A 215 6.27 22.16 9.37
C LEU A 215 5.44 22.82 10.46
N LEU A 216 5.96 22.84 11.68
CA LEU A 216 5.28 23.41 12.84
C LEU A 216 6.11 24.60 13.37
N THR A 217 5.50 25.78 13.40
CA THR A 217 6.13 27.02 13.86
C THR A 217 5.09 27.93 14.49
N ASP A 218 5.52 28.83 15.37
CA ASP A 218 4.70 29.86 15.99
C ASP A 218 5.16 31.29 15.65
N GLY A 219 6.15 31.41 14.76
CA GLY A 219 6.80 32.70 14.50
C GLY A 219 6.82 33.13 13.04
N VAL A 220 7.53 34.24 12.86
CA VAL A 220 7.88 34.84 11.58
C VAL A 220 9.32 34.50 11.28
N ASN A 221 9.63 34.18 10.01
CA ASN A 221 11.02 33.93 9.63
C ASN A 221 11.88 35.17 9.84
N ASN A 222 12.83 35.11 10.77
CA ASN A 222 13.71 36.21 11.13
C ASN A 222 15.21 35.86 11.04
N SER A 223 15.52 34.59 10.74
CA SER A 223 16.87 34.06 10.70
C SER A 223 17.04 33.06 9.53
N GLY A 224 18.26 32.60 9.33
CA GLY A 224 18.58 31.60 8.32
C GLY A 224 19.06 32.18 6.98
N GLN A 225 19.74 31.34 6.20
CA GLN A 225 20.33 31.72 4.91
C GLN A 225 19.41 31.42 3.72
N ILE A 226 18.45 30.51 3.90
CA ILE A 226 17.54 30.05 2.86
C ILE A 226 16.17 30.71 3.07
N ALA A 227 15.66 31.39 2.04
CA ALA A 227 14.31 31.92 2.09
C ALA A 227 13.28 30.79 2.15
N PRO A 228 12.20 30.90 2.98
CA PRO A 228 11.20 29.84 3.12
C PRO A 228 10.53 29.43 1.81
N LEU A 229 10.22 30.39 0.92
CA LEU A 229 9.62 30.11 -0.38
C LEU A 229 10.58 29.35 -1.31
N THR A 230 11.88 29.69 -1.31
CA THR A 230 12.88 28.95 -2.07
C THR A 230 12.99 27.50 -1.61
N ALA A 231 12.92 27.26 -0.29
CA ALA A 231 12.90 25.90 0.23
C ALA A 231 11.62 25.14 -0.19
N ALA A 232 10.47 25.83 -0.30
CA ALA A 232 9.23 25.27 -0.80
C ALA A 232 9.29 24.94 -2.30
N GLU A 233 9.89 25.78 -3.13
CA GLU A 233 10.17 25.49 -4.55
C GLU A 233 11.00 24.21 -4.72
N ILE A 234 12.03 24.05 -3.89
CA ILE A 234 12.85 22.83 -3.88
C ILE A 234 11.98 21.63 -3.45
N ALA A 235 11.17 21.75 -2.41
CA ALA A 235 10.24 20.69 -1.99
C ALA A 235 9.30 20.27 -3.12
N GLN A 236 8.71 21.24 -3.83
CA GLN A 236 7.84 20.99 -4.98
C GLN A 236 8.57 20.24 -6.09
N SER A 237 9.83 20.59 -6.41
CA SER A 237 10.61 19.94 -7.46
C SER A 237 10.89 18.46 -7.18
N TYR A 238 10.95 18.07 -5.90
CA TYR A 238 11.10 16.68 -5.46
C TYR A 238 9.77 15.96 -5.20
N GLY A 239 8.63 16.61 -5.50
CA GLY A 239 7.30 16.06 -5.26
C GLY A 239 7.00 15.85 -3.77
N ILE A 240 7.58 16.67 -2.89
CA ILE A 240 7.38 16.64 -1.44
C ILE A 240 6.27 17.60 -1.08
N ARG A 241 5.23 17.12 -0.40
CA ARG A 241 4.14 17.96 0.11
C ARG A 241 4.51 18.54 1.47
N VAL A 242 4.17 19.79 1.67
CA VAL A 242 4.42 20.50 2.95
C VAL A 242 3.09 20.90 3.57
N TYR A 243 2.78 20.35 4.72
CA TYR A 243 1.72 20.83 5.59
C TYR A 243 2.32 21.82 6.58
N THR A 244 1.80 23.02 6.61
CA THR A 244 2.28 24.06 7.52
C THR A 244 1.28 24.24 8.65
N VAL A 245 1.77 24.24 9.90
CA VAL A 245 0.96 24.37 11.10
C VAL A 245 1.46 25.56 11.90
N GLY A 246 0.66 26.63 11.92
CA GLY A 246 0.91 27.79 12.75
C GLY A 246 0.34 27.56 14.17
N VAL A 247 1.19 27.60 15.19
CA VAL A 247 0.81 27.32 16.59
C VAL A 247 0.79 28.63 17.39
N GLY A 248 -0.33 28.91 18.03
CA GLY A 248 -0.45 30.08 18.90
C GLY A 248 -1.84 30.71 18.87
N THR A 249 -2.21 31.33 19.97
CA THR A 249 -3.45 32.10 20.08
C THR A 249 -3.39 33.37 19.24
N MET A 250 -4.54 34.02 19.02
CA MET A 250 -4.57 35.37 18.45
C MET A 250 -4.41 36.40 19.56
N GLY A 251 -3.47 37.33 19.39
CA GLY A 251 -3.28 38.46 20.29
C GLY A 251 -2.06 38.34 21.20
N MET A 252 -2.26 38.28 22.49
CA MET A 252 -1.16 38.24 23.48
C MET A 252 -1.07 36.85 24.13
N ALA A 253 0.14 36.33 24.28
CA ALA A 253 0.42 35.08 24.99
C ALA A 253 1.36 35.34 26.18
N PRO A 254 1.19 34.63 27.31
CA PRO A 254 2.09 34.74 28.46
C PRO A 254 3.42 34.05 28.14
N TYR A 255 4.49 34.82 28.07
CA TYR A 255 5.84 34.35 27.79
C TYR A 255 6.70 34.34 29.07
N PRO A 256 7.46 33.27 29.36
CA PRO A 256 8.33 33.24 30.53
C PRO A 256 9.51 34.20 30.34
N ALA A 257 9.65 35.13 31.28
CA ALA A 257 10.74 36.10 31.36
C ALA A 257 11.39 36.02 32.74
N ILE A 258 12.67 36.31 32.80
CA ILE A 258 13.39 36.40 34.08
C ILE A 258 13.40 37.89 34.46
N ASP A 259 12.91 38.21 35.65
CA ASP A 259 12.98 39.58 36.18
C ASP A 259 14.39 39.97 36.61
N MET A 260 14.59 41.24 37.01
CA MET A 260 15.89 41.72 37.46
C MET A 260 16.41 41.04 38.73
N TRP A 261 15.53 40.28 39.42
CA TRP A 261 15.82 39.58 40.63
C TRP A 261 16.10 38.08 40.44
N GLY A 262 16.03 37.64 39.17
CA GLY A 262 16.24 36.22 38.81
C GLY A 262 14.99 35.34 39.00
N HIS A 263 13.82 35.93 39.25
CA HIS A 263 12.57 35.17 39.36
C HIS A 263 11.90 34.99 37.99
N LEU A 264 11.31 33.81 37.77
CA LEU A 264 10.53 33.55 36.58
C LEU A 264 9.19 34.27 36.66
N THR A 265 8.96 35.20 35.75
CA THR A 265 7.71 35.93 35.57
C THR A 265 7.11 35.67 34.22
N PHE A 266 5.81 35.97 34.06
CA PHE A 266 5.13 35.83 32.76
C PHE A 266 4.74 37.19 32.23
N GLN A 267 5.31 37.57 31.10
CA GLN A 267 4.99 38.81 30.43
C GLN A 267 4.12 38.57 29.20
N PRO A 268 3.05 39.37 28.99
CA PRO A 268 2.24 39.24 27.78
C PRO A 268 3.06 39.70 26.56
N MET A 269 3.27 38.81 25.62
CA MET A 269 3.96 39.05 24.36
C MET A 269 2.99 38.93 23.20
N LYS A 270 3.09 39.82 22.22
CA LYS A 270 2.27 39.75 21.01
C LYS A 270 2.65 38.54 20.17
N VAL A 271 1.65 37.74 19.80
CA VAL A 271 1.83 36.62 18.91
C VAL A 271 1.78 37.11 17.48
N GLU A 272 2.87 36.90 16.74
CA GLU A 272 2.96 37.24 15.32
C GLU A 272 3.30 35.94 14.54
N ILE A 273 2.39 35.57 13.65
CA ILE A 273 2.58 34.42 12.75
C ILE A 273 2.38 34.90 11.32
N ASP A 274 3.30 34.59 10.43
CA ASP A 274 3.16 34.91 9.02
C ASP A 274 2.32 33.81 8.30
N GLU A 275 0.99 33.89 8.52
CA GLU A 275 0.04 32.97 7.93
C GLU A 275 0.07 33.02 6.41
N LYS A 276 0.37 34.18 5.81
CA LYS A 276 0.41 34.35 4.36
C LYS A 276 1.55 33.52 3.76
N MET A 277 2.74 33.62 4.30
CA MET A 277 3.91 32.86 3.87
C MET A 277 3.70 31.36 4.08
N LEU A 278 3.16 30.96 5.24
CA LEU A 278 2.89 29.54 5.54
C LEU A 278 1.83 28.95 4.60
N THR A 279 0.80 29.72 4.24
CA THR A 279 -0.22 29.32 3.27
C THR A 279 0.40 29.14 1.88
N GLU A 280 1.23 30.09 1.44
CA GLU A 280 1.90 30.07 0.14
C GLU A 280 2.83 28.84 0.01
N ILE A 281 3.62 28.52 1.05
CA ILE A 281 4.44 27.30 1.12
C ILE A 281 3.59 26.04 0.94
N ALA A 282 2.47 25.96 1.67
CA ALA A 282 1.60 24.80 1.62
C ALA A 282 0.94 24.63 0.24
N GLU A 283 0.36 25.68 -0.31
CA GLU A 283 -0.31 25.67 -1.61
C GLU A 283 0.65 25.32 -2.75
N MET A 284 1.84 25.93 -2.77
CA MET A 284 2.89 25.67 -3.77
C MET A 284 3.28 24.19 -3.83
N THR A 285 3.31 23.50 -2.69
CA THR A 285 3.73 22.10 -2.58
C THR A 285 2.55 21.10 -2.62
N GLY A 286 1.31 21.59 -2.79
CA GLY A 286 0.10 20.77 -2.80
C GLY A 286 -0.30 20.22 -1.43
N GLY A 287 0.18 20.84 -0.37
CA GLY A 287 -0.24 20.63 1.02
C GLY A 287 -1.38 21.56 1.44
N LYS A 288 -1.47 21.85 2.75
CA LYS A 288 -2.49 22.73 3.34
C LYS A 288 -1.93 23.44 4.57
N TYR A 289 -2.30 24.71 4.75
CA TYR A 289 -2.03 25.47 5.97
C TYR A 289 -3.11 25.20 7.02
N PHE A 290 -2.68 25.10 8.28
CA PHE A 290 -3.55 24.96 9.44
C PHE A 290 -3.15 25.96 10.52
N ARG A 291 -4.14 26.46 11.26
CA ARG A 291 -3.93 27.25 12.46
C ARG A 291 -4.39 26.45 13.68
N ALA A 292 -3.49 26.23 14.62
CA ALA A 292 -3.78 25.66 15.93
C ALA A 292 -3.76 26.75 17.00
N THR A 293 -4.88 26.97 17.67
CA THR A 293 -5.06 28.00 18.72
C THR A 293 -5.06 27.42 20.13
N ASP A 294 -5.18 26.10 20.23
CA ASP A 294 -5.20 25.34 21.49
C ASP A 294 -4.82 23.87 21.24
N ASN A 295 -4.60 23.13 22.33
CA ASN A 295 -4.20 21.71 22.28
C ASN A 295 -5.19 20.84 21.51
N ARG A 296 -6.50 21.09 21.63
CA ARG A 296 -7.53 20.31 20.95
C ARG A 296 -7.47 20.54 19.44
N ARG A 297 -7.36 21.81 19.06
CA ARG A 297 -7.27 22.17 17.63
C ARG A 297 -5.99 21.64 16.99
N LEU A 298 -4.88 21.64 17.72
CA LEU A 298 -3.62 21.04 17.26
C LEU A 298 -3.77 19.54 16.98
N LYS A 299 -4.47 18.81 17.85
CA LYS A 299 -4.79 17.40 17.63
C LYS A 299 -5.67 17.19 16.40
N ASP A 300 -6.74 17.97 16.26
CA ASP A 300 -7.66 17.90 15.10
C ASP A 300 -6.90 18.11 13.76
N VAL A 301 -5.91 19.02 13.74
CA VAL A 301 -5.05 19.27 12.57
C VAL A 301 -4.26 18.04 12.19
N TYR A 302 -3.61 17.37 13.15
CA TYR A 302 -2.86 16.14 12.88
C TYR A 302 -3.77 14.99 12.44
N ASP A 303 -4.98 14.90 12.98
CA ASP A 303 -5.99 13.92 12.55
C ASP A 303 -6.45 14.18 11.11
N GLU A 304 -6.63 15.45 10.71
CA GLU A 304 -6.98 15.85 9.35
C GLU A 304 -5.84 15.51 8.36
N ILE A 305 -4.59 15.83 8.69
CA ILE A 305 -3.41 15.45 7.89
C ILE A 305 -3.35 13.91 7.72
N ASN A 306 -3.63 13.17 8.78
CA ASN A 306 -3.66 11.72 8.75
C ASN A 306 -4.70 11.18 7.76
N GLN A 307 -5.91 11.76 7.76
CA GLN A 307 -6.98 11.38 6.83
C GLN A 307 -6.63 11.73 5.37
N LEU A 308 -6.08 12.92 5.13
CA LEU A 308 -5.69 13.38 3.79
C LEU A 308 -4.63 12.45 3.16
N GLU A 309 -3.64 12.03 3.92
CA GLU A 309 -2.58 11.16 3.41
C GLU A 309 -3.02 9.71 3.25
N ARG A 310 -3.84 9.17 4.16
CA ARG A 310 -4.40 7.82 4.04
C ARG A 310 -5.31 7.67 2.82
N SER A 311 -6.14 8.66 2.54
CA SER A 311 -7.05 8.62 1.40
C SER A 311 -6.30 8.65 0.06
N ARG A 312 -5.20 9.38 -0.04
CA ARG A 312 -4.37 9.46 -1.26
C ARG A 312 -3.64 8.14 -1.55
N VAL A 313 -3.08 7.49 -0.53
CA VAL A 313 -2.42 6.17 -0.69
C VAL A 313 -3.41 5.09 -1.09
N ALA A 314 -4.66 5.14 -0.59
CA ALA A 314 -5.70 4.17 -0.94
C ALA A 314 -6.13 4.23 -2.42
N VAL A 315 -6.05 5.39 -3.07
CA VAL A 315 -6.41 5.59 -4.49
C VAL A 315 -5.34 5.00 -5.44
N GLU A 316 -4.09 4.88 -5.00
CA GLU A 316 -2.98 4.39 -5.81
C GLU A 316 -2.78 2.86 -5.76
N ASN A 317 -3.58 2.14 -4.99
CA ASN A 317 -3.51 0.68 -4.94
C ASN A 317 -4.05 0.06 -6.22
N PHE A 318 -3.20 -0.10 -7.22
CA PHE A 318 -3.48 -0.90 -8.42
C PHE A 318 -3.53 -2.38 -8.04
N THR A 319 -4.68 -3.03 -8.29
CA THR A 319 -4.82 -4.47 -8.16
C THR A 319 -3.99 -5.16 -9.25
N HIS A 320 -2.87 -5.77 -8.88
CA HIS A 320 -2.14 -6.66 -9.77
C HIS A 320 -2.93 -7.96 -9.94
N TYR A 321 -3.43 -8.22 -11.15
CA TYR A 321 -4.08 -9.47 -11.50
C TYR A 321 -3.02 -10.47 -11.98
N GLN A 322 -2.91 -11.63 -11.33
CA GLN A 322 -2.08 -12.72 -11.84
C GLN A 322 -2.85 -13.55 -12.86
N GLU A 323 -2.26 -13.72 -14.03
CA GLU A 323 -2.81 -14.53 -15.11
C GLU A 323 -2.52 -16.01 -14.87
N ARG A 324 -3.55 -16.86 -14.87
CA ARG A 324 -3.43 -18.29 -14.66
C ARG A 324 -3.74 -19.12 -15.91
N PHE A 325 -3.68 -18.52 -17.10
CA PHE A 325 -3.96 -19.23 -18.35
C PHE A 325 -2.94 -20.33 -18.67
N THR A 326 -1.69 -20.21 -18.22
CA THR A 326 -0.60 -21.12 -18.51
C THR A 326 -0.90 -22.56 -18.09
N LEU A 327 -1.53 -22.77 -16.94
CA LEU A 327 -1.89 -24.09 -16.44
C LEU A 327 -2.90 -24.78 -17.36
N PHE A 328 -3.92 -24.07 -17.82
CA PHE A 328 -4.93 -24.60 -18.74
C PHE A 328 -4.34 -24.87 -20.14
N ALA A 329 -3.43 -24.00 -20.61
CA ALA A 329 -2.74 -24.18 -21.88
C ALA A 329 -1.82 -25.42 -21.88
N ILE A 330 -1.06 -25.63 -20.80
CA ILE A 330 -0.20 -26.82 -20.65
C ILE A 330 -1.05 -28.10 -20.60
N LEU A 331 -2.14 -28.12 -19.82
CA LEU A 331 -3.04 -29.26 -19.76
C LEU A 331 -3.65 -29.58 -21.13
N ALA A 332 -4.08 -28.58 -21.89
CA ALA A 332 -4.60 -28.77 -23.23
C ALA A 332 -3.54 -29.38 -24.17
N LEU A 333 -2.30 -28.89 -24.10
CA LEU A 333 -1.19 -29.39 -24.90
C LEU A 333 -0.88 -30.86 -24.58
N VAL A 334 -0.84 -31.23 -23.31
CA VAL A 334 -0.60 -32.60 -22.85
C VAL A 334 -1.70 -33.55 -23.37
N LEU A 335 -2.98 -33.09 -23.34
CA LEU A 335 -4.09 -33.91 -23.86
C LEU A 335 -4.00 -34.08 -25.39
N LEU A 336 -3.61 -33.05 -26.15
CA LEU A 336 -3.42 -33.17 -27.59
C LEU A 336 -2.26 -34.10 -27.96
N ILE A 337 -1.14 -33.99 -27.26
CA ILE A 337 0.01 -34.89 -27.45
C ILE A 337 -0.40 -36.31 -27.09
N GLY A 338 -1.09 -36.51 -25.97
CA GLY A 338 -1.59 -37.84 -25.55
C GLY A 338 -2.55 -38.46 -26.58
N GLU A 339 -3.50 -37.64 -27.11
CA GLU A 339 -4.36 -38.11 -28.22
C GLU A 339 -3.56 -38.55 -29.44
N PHE A 340 -2.57 -37.71 -29.86
CA PHE A 340 -1.75 -37.99 -31.04
C PHE A 340 -0.96 -39.28 -30.85
N VAL A 341 -0.31 -39.48 -29.70
CA VAL A 341 0.44 -40.71 -29.40
C VAL A 341 -0.47 -41.92 -29.38
N LEU A 342 -1.62 -41.85 -28.69
CA LEU A 342 -2.59 -42.96 -28.66
C LEU A 342 -3.08 -43.36 -30.04
N ARG A 343 -3.31 -42.35 -30.90
CA ARG A 343 -3.76 -42.58 -32.29
C ARG A 343 -2.68 -43.22 -33.15
N GLN A 344 -1.42 -42.83 -32.99
CA GLN A 344 -0.31 -43.33 -33.82
C GLN A 344 0.22 -44.70 -33.33
N THR A 345 0.13 -44.98 -32.03
CA THR A 345 0.70 -46.20 -31.45
C THR A 345 -0.35 -47.30 -31.26
N TRP A 346 -1.29 -47.10 -30.35
CA TRP A 346 -2.17 -48.17 -29.87
C TRP A 346 -3.47 -48.30 -30.65
N LEU A 347 -4.02 -47.17 -31.14
CA LEU A 347 -5.26 -47.15 -31.92
C LEU A 347 -5.03 -46.99 -33.42
N ARG A 348 -3.80 -47.30 -33.88
CA ARG A 348 -3.46 -47.28 -35.30
C ARG A 348 -4.36 -48.29 -36.02
N ARG A 349 -5.25 -47.79 -36.92
CA ARG A 349 -6.02 -48.62 -37.84
C ARG A 349 -5.05 -49.10 -38.90
N LEU A 350 -4.84 -50.42 -38.99
CA LEU A 350 -4.21 -50.99 -40.16
C LEU A 350 -5.11 -50.67 -41.36
N PRO A 351 -4.53 -50.36 -42.53
CA PRO A 351 -5.27 -49.97 -43.72
C PRO A 351 -6.22 -51.07 -44.20
#